data_a90d277305ec3c9bc92759e19245c5b0
#
_entry.id   a90d277305ec3c9bc92759e19245c5b0
#
_cell.length_a   1.000
_cell.length_b   1.000
_cell.length_c   1.000
_cell.angle_alpha   90.00
_cell.angle_beta   90.00
_cell.angle_gamma   90.00
#
_symmetry.space_group_name_H-M   'P 1'
#
loop_
_entity.id
_entity.type
_entity.pdbx_description
1 polymer ?
#
loop_
_entity_poly.entity_id
_entity_poly.type
_entity_poly.pdbx_seq_one_letter_code
_entity_poly.pdbx_strand_id
1 'polypeptide(L)'
;MRTARPAATSVSERFSEAPISRLVGFQVRPPEETDSNGEVLGRAIVDIQCGVQHHNPMGRVHGGLVSALADAAMGIAFGRTLLDSEDFATIEMKVSFIRPVREGLLTAEAKVIQRGLRIGFVECEITDRRGKLVATGSSTCTVLSK
;
A
#
# COMPACT_ATOMS: atom_id res chain seq x y z
N MET A 1 15.29 26.33 26.84
CA MET A 1 15.75 25.71 25.56
C MET A 1 14.60 24.89 24.99
N ARG A 2 13.94 25.37 23.96
CA ARG A 2 12.89 24.60 23.28
C ARG A 2 13.61 23.59 22.35
N THR A 3 13.52 22.32 22.68
CA THR A 3 13.96 21.27 21.78
C THR A 3 13.09 21.30 20.53
N ALA A 4 13.71 21.51 19.39
CA ALA A 4 13.04 21.46 18.09
C ALA A 4 12.36 20.08 17.92
N ARG A 5 11.04 20.08 17.66
CA ARG A 5 10.34 18.88 17.22
C ARG A 5 11.01 18.38 15.94
N PRO A 6 11.33 17.08 15.83
CA PRO A 6 11.80 16.55 14.57
C PRO A 6 10.75 16.84 13.49
N ALA A 7 11.22 17.23 12.31
CA ALA A 7 10.38 17.47 11.15
C ALA A 7 9.44 16.26 10.95
N ALA A 8 8.15 16.54 10.73
CA ALA A 8 7.18 15.48 10.50
C ALA A 8 7.63 14.67 9.27
N THR A 9 8.00 13.42 9.50
CA THR A 9 8.30 12.44 8.44
C THR A 9 7.09 12.35 7.50
N SER A 10 7.33 12.38 6.21
CA SER A 10 6.24 12.21 5.24
C SER A 10 5.51 10.90 5.45
N VAL A 11 4.24 10.82 5.05
CA VAL A 11 3.45 9.57 5.17
C VAL A 11 4.20 8.41 4.49
N SER A 12 4.80 8.65 3.33
CA SER A 12 5.58 7.65 2.60
C SER A 12 6.82 7.16 3.37
N GLU A 13 7.52 8.05 4.05
CA GLU A 13 8.67 7.68 4.90
C GLU A 13 8.24 6.83 6.10
N ARG A 14 7.12 7.18 6.76
CA ARG A 14 6.60 6.38 7.88
C ARG A 14 6.25 4.96 7.46
N PHE A 15 5.65 4.78 6.28
CA PHE A 15 5.28 3.45 5.78
C PHE A 15 6.49 2.64 5.33
N SER A 16 7.47 3.26 4.68
CA SER A 16 8.72 2.57 4.30
C SER A 16 9.55 2.18 5.52
N GLU A 17 9.49 2.95 6.60
CA GLU A 17 10.21 2.71 7.84
C GLU A 17 9.45 1.86 8.85
N ALA A 18 8.19 1.52 8.57
CA ALA A 18 7.42 0.64 9.44
C ALA A 18 8.16 -0.69 9.66
N PRO A 19 8.14 -1.26 10.87
CA PRO A 19 8.83 -2.52 11.15
C PRO A 19 8.48 -3.64 10.18
N ILE A 20 7.20 -3.76 9.82
CA ILE A 20 6.75 -4.77 8.84
C ILE A 20 7.32 -4.51 7.44
N SER A 21 7.41 -3.26 7.02
CA SER A 21 7.99 -2.91 5.72
C SER A 21 9.46 -3.29 5.63
N ARG A 22 10.22 -3.07 6.69
CA ARG A 22 11.63 -3.50 6.78
C ARG A 22 11.76 -5.01 6.80
N LEU A 23 10.91 -5.70 7.57
CA LEU A 23 10.95 -7.16 7.68
C LEU A 23 10.66 -7.85 6.35
N VAL A 24 9.68 -7.37 5.61
CA VAL A 24 9.20 -7.99 4.36
C VAL A 24 9.92 -7.43 3.14
N GLY A 25 10.37 -6.18 3.19
CA GLY A 25 11.11 -5.51 2.11
C GLY A 25 10.24 -4.60 1.24
N PHE A 26 9.14 -4.07 1.75
CA PHE A 26 8.32 -3.10 1.03
C PHE A 26 9.05 -1.79 0.81
N GLN A 27 8.94 -1.24 -0.40
CA GLN A 27 9.43 0.07 -0.77
C GLN A 27 8.28 0.92 -1.28
N VAL A 28 7.95 1.97 -0.54
CA VAL A 28 6.85 2.89 -0.89
C VAL A 28 7.42 3.99 -1.76
N ARG A 29 6.87 4.15 -2.96
CA ARG A 29 7.24 5.28 -3.81
C ARG A 29 6.68 6.59 -3.24
N PRO A 30 7.41 7.71 -3.38
CA PRO A 30 6.89 9.02 -3.03
C PRO A 30 5.55 9.28 -3.74
N PRO A 31 4.65 10.09 -3.14
CA PRO A 31 3.42 10.46 -3.81
C PRO A 31 3.74 11.17 -5.13
N GLU A 32 3.07 10.74 -6.20
CA GLU A 32 3.07 11.48 -7.45
C GLU A 32 2.34 12.82 -7.24
N GLU A 33 2.64 13.78 -8.11
CA GLU A 33 2.12 15.14 -7.99
C GLU A 33 0.59 15.17 -7.88
N THR A 34 0.09 16.19 -7.19
CA THR A 34 -1.33 16.53 -7.11
C THR A 34 -1.94 16.65 -8.52
N ASP A 35 -3.22 16.36 -8.64
CA ASP A 35 -3.95 16.65 -9.87
C ASP A 35 -3.95 18.16 -10.20
N SER A 36 -4.51 18.52 -11.37
CA SER A 36 -4.60 19.92 -11.82
C SER A 36 -5.36 20.85 -10.86
N ASN A 37 -6.08 20.29 -9.88
CA ASN A 37 -6.84 21.03 -8.86
C ASN A 37 -6.11 21.11 -7.52
N GLY A 38 -4.90 20.53 -7.41
CA GLY A 38 -4.12 20.50 -6.16
C GLY A 38 -4.59 19.46 -5.15
N GLU A 39 -5.49 18.56 -5.53
CA GLU A 39 -5.93 17.46 -4.66
C GLU A 39 -4.90 16.33 -4.66
N VAL A 40 -4.59 15.83 -3.47
CA VAL A 40 -3.83 14.61 -3.31
C VAL A 40 -4.72 13.46 -3.79
N LEU A 41 -4.43 12.97 -4.97
CA LEU A 41 -5.08 11.76 -5.45
C LEU A 41 -4.75 10.62 -4.46
N GLY A 42 -5.77 9.95 -3.95
CA GLY A 42 -5.62 8.78 -3.09
C GLY A 42 -5.01 7.62 -3.86
N ARG A 43 -3.71 7.71 -4.16
CA ARG A 43 -2.94 6.71 -4.91
C ARG A 43 -1.68 6.35 -4.15
N ALA A 44 -1.23 5.12 -4.32
CA ALA A 44 0.05 4.66 -3.82
C ALA A 44 0.64 3.59 -4.72
N ILE A 45 1.96 3.58 -4.81
CA ILE A 45 2.72 2.52 -5.46
C ILE A 45 3.69 1.95 -4.44
N VAL A 46 3.66 0.64 -4.27
CA VAL A 46 4.55 -0.09 -3.37
C VAL A 46 5.22 -1.22 -4.14
N ASP A 47 6.52 -1.28 -4.06
CA ASP A 47 7.35 -2.31 -4.68
C ASP A 47 7.85 -3.32 -3.65
N ILE A 48 8.07 -4.55 -4.10
CA ILE A 48 8.84 -5.55 -3.37
C ILE A 48 9.66 -6.39 -4.33
N GLN A 49 10.94 -6.57 -3.99
CA GLN A 49 11.80 -7.54 -4.68
C GLN A 49 11.62 -8.90 -4.03
N CYS A 50 10.89 -9.78 -4.68
CA CYS A 50 10.63 -11.13 -4.18
C CYS A 50 11.81 -12.07 -4.40
N GLY A 51 12.09 -12.88 -3.40
CA GLY A 51 13.13 -13.90 -3.41
C GLY A 51 12.72 -15.13 -2.59
N VAL A 52 13.66 -16.03 -2.41
CA VAL A 52 13.46 -17.33 -1.73
C VAL A 52 12.84 -17.19 -0.34
N GLN A 53 13.18 -16.12 0.40
CA GLN A 53 12.64 -15.85 1.73
C GLN A 53 11.12 -15.60 1.74
N HIS A 54 10.54 -15.36 0.59
CA HIS A 54 9.11 -15.10 0.43
C HIS A 54 8.31 -16.32 -0.07
N HIS A 55 8.97 -17.46 -0.22
CA HIS A 55 8.35 -18.64 -0.82
C HIS A 55 7.42 -19.39 0.13
N ASN A 56 6.37 -19.94 -0.44
CA ASN A 56 5.57 -21.00 0.14
C ASN A 56 6.28 -22.37 -0.04
N PRO A 57 5.74 -23.48 0.50
CA PRO A 57 6.37 -24.80 0.33
C PRO A 57 6.55 -25.27 -1.12
N MET A 58 5.83 -24.69 -2.08
CA MET A 58 5.92 -25.04 -3.50
C MET A 58 6.94 -24.17 -4.27
N GLY A 59 7.72 -23.34 -3.59
CA GLY A 59 8.73 -22.48 -4.22
C GLY A 59 8.14 -21.30 -5.00
N ARG A 60 7.01 -20.80 -4.58
CA ARG A 60 6.35 -19.60 -5.14
C ARG A 60 6.18 -18.55 -4.06
N VAL A 61 6.09 -17.30 -4.47
CA VAL A 61 5.77 -16.21 -3.54
C VAL A 61 4.49 -16.52 -2.80
N HIS A 62 4.55 -16.49 -1.47
CA HIS A 62 3.43 -16.82 -0.60
C HIS A 62 2.26 -15.85 -0.83
N GLY A 63 1.04 -16.38 -0.95
CA GLY A 63 -0.15 -15.55 -1.14
C GLY A 63 -0.39 -14.54 -0.02
N GLY A 64 -0.01 -14.88 1.20
CA GLY A 64 -0.04 -13.94 2.33
C GLY A 64 0.87 -12.74 2.13
N LEU A 65 2.04 -12.91 1.49
CA LEU A 65 2.91 -11.80 1.14
C LEU A 65 2.29 -10.90 0.06
N VAL A 66 1.73 -11.49 -0.97
CA VAL A 66 1.02 -10.75 -2.04
C VAL A 66 -0.15 -9.98 -1.45
N SER A 67 -0.89 -10.57 -0.52
CA SER A 67 -1.97 -9.92 0.22
C SER A 67 -1.46 -8.78 1.10
N ALA A 68 -0.33 -8.95 1.77
CA ALA A 68 0.30 -7.90 2.57
C ALA A 68 0.76 -6.72 1.70
N LEU A 69 1.28 -6.98 0.50
CA LEU A 69 1.65 -5.95 -0.46
C LEU A 69 0.42 -5.15 -0.93
N ALA A 70 -0.68 -5.84 -1.23
CA ALA A 70 -1.95 -5.21 -1.58
C ALA A 70 -2.49 -4.36 -0.42
N ASP A 71 -2.48 -4.88 0.80
CA ASP A 71 -2.92 -4.17 2.00
C ASP A 71 -2.09 -2.90 2.24
N ALA A 72 -0.77 -3.01 2.15
CA ALA A 72 0.12 -1.86 2.28
C ALA A 72 -0.18 -0.78 1.24
N ALA A 73 -0.31 -1.14 -0.03
CA ALA A 73 -0.60 -0.18 -1.09
C ALA A 73 -1.97 0.48 -0.91
N MET A 74 -3.01 -0.29 -0.63
CA MET A 74 -4.37 0.22 -0.42
C MET A 74 -4.46 1.09 0.83
N GLY A 75 -3.82 0.68 1.93
CA GLY A 75 -3.78 1.44 3.17
C GLY A 75 -3.05 2.78 3.00
N ILE A 76 -1.92 2.80 2.29
CA ILE A 76 -1.19 4.03 2.03
C ILE A 76 -1.99 4.97 1.11
N ALA A 77 -2.62 4.44 0.06
CA ALA A 77 -3.48 5.22 -0.82
C ALA A 77 -4.61 5.91 -0.04
N PHE A 78 -5.29 5.15 0.84
CA PHE A 78 -6.34 5.70 1.69
C PHE A 78 -5.79 6.69 2.71
N GLY A 79 -4.69 6.38 3.35
CA GLY A 79 -4.02 7.24 4.33
C GLY A 79 -3.64 8.62 3.78
N ARG A 80 -3.34 8.70 2.48
CA ARG A 80 -3.03 9.97 1.79
C ARG A 80 -4.25 10.87 1.59
N THR A 81 -5.47 10.38 1.84
CA THR A 81 -6.71 11.16 1.77
C THR A 81 -7.18 11.68 3.12
N LEU A 82 -6.48 11.34 4.20
CA LEU A 82 -6.88 11.67 5.56
C LEU A 82 -6.48 13.09 5.96
N LEU A 83 -7.31 13.71 6.78
CA LEU A 83 -6.98 14.95 7.48
C LEU A 83 -6.03 14.66 8.65
N ASP A 84 -5.36 15.68 9.16
CA ASP A 84 -4.43 15.54 10.29
C ASP A 84 -5.07 14.99 11.56
N SER A 85 -6.38 15.23 11.75
CA SER A 85 -7.19 14.74 12.88
C SER A 85 -7.75 13.34 12.65
N GLU A 86 -7.52 12.75 11.51
CA GLU A 86 -8.06 11.45 11.13
C GLU A 86 -7.00 10.36 11.17
N ASP A 87 -7.45 9.16 11.44
CA ASP A 87 -6.74 7.91 11.27
C ASP A 87 -7.66 6.94 10.53
N PHE A 88 -7.23 5.72 10.26
CA PHE A 88 -8.07 4.74 9.58
C PHE A 88 -7.75 3.32 10.00
N ALA A 89 -8.67 2.42 9.69
CA ALA A 89 -8.47 0.99 9.74
C ALA A 89 -9.10 0.32 8.51
N THR A 90 -8.46 -0.72 8.01
CA THR A 90 -9.05 -1.60 7.01
C THR A 90 -10.08 -2.50 7.69
N ILE A 91 -11.31 -2.51 7.20
CA ILE A 91 -12.38 -3.37 7.73
C ILE A 91 -12.28 -4.76 7.12
N GLU A 92 -12.06 -4.84 5.82
CA GLU A 92 -11.95 -6.07 5.06
C GLU A 92 -11.15 -5.84 3.79
N MET A 93 -10.60 -6.90 3.26
CA MET A 93 -10.00 -6.89 1.94
C MET A 93 -10.23 -8.22 1.24
N LYS A 94 -10.26 -8.15 -0.07
CA LYS A 94 -10.28 -9.31 -0.95
C LYS A 94 -9.09 -9.26 -1.88
N VAL A 95 -8.40 -10.38 -2.05
CA VAL A 95 -7.33 -10.52 -3.04
C VAL A 95 -7.64 -11.70 -3.94
N SER A 96 -7.53 -11.48 -5.24
CA SER A 96 -7.62 -12.53 -6.24
C SER A 96 -6.24 -12.76 -6.86
N PHE A 97 -5.75 -13.97 -6.75
CA PHE A 97 -4.44 -14.37 -7.30
C PHE A 97 -4.63 -14.83 -8.74
N ILE A 98 -4.08 -14.11 -9.68
CA ILE A 98 -4.27 -14.33 -11.11
C ILE A 98 -3.15 -15.19 -11.70
N ARG A 99 -1.91 -14.97 -11.22
CA ARG A 99 -0.72 -15.61 -11.75
C ARG A 99 0.29 -15.93 -10.64
N PRO A 100 0.85 -17.14 -10.61
CA PRO A 100 1.94 -17.45 -9.67
C PRO A 100 3.23 -16.72 -10.06
N VAL A 101 3.98 -16.33 -9.05
CA VAL A 101 5.31 -15.70 -9.20
C VAL A 101 6.31 -16.47 -8.36
N ARG A 102 7.53 -16.64 -8.87
CA ARG A 102 8.63 -17.28 -8.13
C ARG A 102 9.56 -16.26 -7.50
N GLU A 103 9.97 -15.28 -8.27
CA GLU A 103 10.91 -14.24 -7.85
C GLU A 103 10.77 -12.99 -8.74
N GLY A 104 11.42 -11.93 -8.35
CA GLY A 104 11.48 -10.68 -9.11
C GLY A 104 10.66 -9.57 -8.49
N LEU A 105 10.65 -8.44 -9.17
CA LEU A 105 9.94 -7.25 -8.74
C LEU A 105 8.43 -7.42 -8.90
N LEU A 106 7.69 -7.17 -7.83
CA LEU A 106 6.25 -6.95 -7.87
C LEU A 106 5.95 -5.51 -7.52
N THR A 107 5.04 -4.91 -8.26
CA THR A 107 4.57 -3.54 -8.05
C THR A 107 3.08 -3.54 -7.79
N ALA A 108 2.67 -3.03 -6.64
CA ALA A 108 1.26 -2.81 -6.31
C ALA A 108 0.90 -1.35 -6.53
N GLU A 109 -0.09 -1.11 -7.36
CA GLU A 109 -0.68 0.21 -7.59
C GLU A 109 -2.08 0.25 -7.00
N ALA A 110 -2.30 1.12 -6.04
CA ALA A 110 -3.58 1.29 -5.37
C ALA A 110 -4.19 2.66 -5.65
N LYS A 111 -5.51 2.67 -5.71
CA LYS A 111 -6.31 3.87 -5.96
C LYS A 111 -7.55 3.87 -5.10
N VAL A 112 -7.80 4.99 -4.42
CA VAL A 112 -9.08 5.23 -3.74
C VAL A 112 -10.14 5.47 -4.80
N ILE A 113 -11.17 4.63 -4.82
CA ILE A 113 -12.29 4.72 -5.74
C ILE A 113 -13.37 5.64 -5.17
N GLN A 114 -13.62 5.51 -3.87
CA GLN A 114 -14.60 6.32 -3.17
C GLN A 114 -14.06 6.71 -1.79
N ARG A 115 -14.11 7.98 -1.49
CA ARG A 115 -13.78 8.54 -0.17
C ARG A 115 -15.03 9.18 0.43
N GLY A 116 -15.71 8.45 1.29
CA GLY A 116 -16.81 8.97 2.09
C GLY A 116 -16.33 9.61 3.40
N LEU A 117 -17.25 10.16 4.18
CA LEU A 117 -16.92 10.76 5.48
C LEU A 117 -16.39 9.73 6.48
N ARG A 118 -16.93 8.51 6.45
CA ARG A 118 -16.56 7.43 7.37
C ARG A 118 -15.99 6.21 6.70
N ILE A 119 -16.41 5.92 5.48
CA ILE A 119 -16.06 4.71 4.75
C ILE A 119 -15.44 5.09 3.42
N GLY A 120 -14.40 4.38 3.04
CA GLY A 120 -13.80 4.47 1.72
C GLY A 120 -13.59 3.10 1.10
N PHE A 121 -13.56 3.08 -0.21
CA PHE A 121 -13.32 1.90 -1.02
C PHE A 121 -12.06 2.09 -1.86
N VAL A 122 -11.18 1.10 -1.85
CA VAL A 122 -9.88 1.14 -2.51
C VAL A 122 -9.70 -0.09 -3.37
N GLU A 123 -9.10 0.08 -4.53
CA GLU A 123 -8.70 -1.01 -5.41
C GLU A 123 -7.20 -1.02 -5.65
N CYS A 124 -6.67 -2.20 -5.99
CA CYS A 124 -5.26 -2.43 -6.21
C CYS A 124 -5.04 -3.44 -7.32
N GLU A 125 -4.04 -3.18 -8.16
CA GLU A 125 -3.49 -4.16 -9.09
C GLU A 125 -2.03 -4.41 -8.74
N ILE A 126 -1.62 -5.68 -8.81
CA ILE A 126 -0.22 -6.08 -8.63
C ILE A 126 0.27 -6.67 -9.94
N THR A 127 1.36 -6.10 -10.44
CA THR A 127 2.00 -6.53 -11.69
C THR A 127 3.43 -7.00 -11.46
N ASP A 128 3.92 -7.83 -12.35
CA ASP A 128 5.35 -8.19 -12.41
C ASP A 128 6.15 -7.13 -13.18
N ARG A 129 7.47 -7.30 -13.23
CA ARG A 129 8.39 -6.38 -13.94
C ARG A 129 8.10 -6.25 -15.45
N ARG A 130 7.32 -7.16 -16.04
CA ARG A 130 6.89 -7.13 -17.44
C ARG A 130 5.53 -6.46 -17.60
N GLY A 131 4.93 -5.96 -16.52
CA GLY A 131 3.61 -5.38 -16.51
C GLY A 131 2.47 -6.40 -16.59
N LYS A 132 2.75 -7.70 -16.38
CA LYS A 132 1.71 -8.73 -16.37
C LYS A 132 1.01 -8.77 -15.02
N LEU A 133 -0.32 -8.82 -15.06
CA LEU A 133 -1.16 -8.88 -13.86
C LEU A 133 -0.89 -10.16 -13.06
N VAL A 134 -0.56 -9.99 -11.80
CA VAL A 134 -0.29 -11.06 -10.82
C VAL A 134 -1.45 -11.24 -9.87
N ALA A 135 -2.01 -10.16 -9.37
CA ALA A 135 -3.14 -10.18 -8.45
C ALA A 135 -3.95 -8.88 -8.55
N THR A 136 -5.19 -8.95 -8.11
CA THR A 136 -6.05 -7.78 -7.90
C THR A 136 -6.53 -7.76 -6.46
N GLY A 137 -6.79 -6.59 -5.92
CA GLY A 137 -7.32 -6.42 -4.58
C GLY A 137 -8.36 -5.33 -4.50
N SER A 138 -9.19 -5.44 -3.49
CA SER A 138 -10.10 -4.38 -3.06
C SER A 138 -10.19 -4.37 -1.55
N SER A 139 -10.42 -3.21 -0.97
CA SER A 139 -10.61 -3.06 0.46
C SER A 139 -11.62 -1.99 0.80
N THR A 140 -12.24 -2.15 1.96
CA THR A 140 -13.06 -1.12 2.61
C THR A 140 -12.32 -0.63 3.84
N CYS A 141 -12.15 0.68 3.93
CA CYS A 141 -11.52 1.34 5.07
C CYS A 141 -12.53 2.18 5.83
N THR A 142 -12.36 2.26 7.15
CA THR A 142 -13.12 3.17 8.00
C THR A 142 -12.22 4.28 8.52
N VAL A 143 -12.75 5.50 8.54
CA VAL A 143 -12.09 6.66 9.13
C VAL A 143 -12.30 6.62 10.65
N LEU A 144 -11.21 6.85 11.36
CA LEU A 144 -11.18 6.95 12.82
C LEU A 144 -10.77 8.37 13.23
N SER A 145 -11.23 8.81 14.38
CA SER A 145 -10.70 10.04 15.00
C SER A 145 -9.39 9.71 15.74
N LYS A 146 -8.44 10.63 15.68
CA LYS A 146 -7.23 10.60 16.54
C LYS A 146 -7.55 11.08 17.93
#